data_a38587d9248390e93e544f11e6d3fc91
#
_entry.id   a38587d9248390e93e544f11e6d3fc91
#
_cell.length_a   1.000
_cell.length_b   1.000
_cell.length_c   1.000
_cell.angle_alpha   90.00
_cell.angle_beta   90.00
_cell.angle_gamma   90.00
#
_symmetry.space_group_name_H-M   'P 1'
#
loop_
_entity.id
_entity.type
_entity.pdbx_description
1 polymer ?
#
loop_
_entity_poly.entity_id
_entity_poly.type
_entity_poly.pdbx_seq_one_letter_code
_entity_poly.pdbx_strand_id
1 'polypeptide(L)'
;MAFPRGLADNAAMKKTILLGVNIDHSATLRQARYREYPRTCGQMVEPDPLALALAAEQAGADGITVHLREDRRHIQERDVQRLRESIRTRLNLEMAATPEMVDYALKLKPDSVCIVPERREEVSTEGGLDAAARIDELRGIAADFAAAGVVVSLFLDPEQKQIDAAEKIGAPFIEFHTGAYANAYYDRDARSRELRRLCRATEAAANVGIASNAGHGISYVNVAEIVEVPHLHELNIGHSILCRALMTGIEEAVREMKARIR
;
A
#
# COMPACT_ATOMS: atom_id res chain seq x y z
N MET A 1 -22.97 -22.96 -15.40
CA MET A 1 -21.92 -23.99 -15.28
C MET A 1 -21.58 -24.15 -13.81
N ALA A 2 -21.75 -25.35 -13.26
CA ALA A 2 -21.63 -25.64 -11.84
C ALA A 2 -20.16 -25.81 -11.46
N PHE A 3 -19.75 -25.21 -10.34
CA PHE A 3 -18.44 -25.46 -9.71
C PHE A 3 -18.42 -26.86 -9.08
N PRO A 4 -17.36 -27.64 -9.25
CA PRO A 4 -17.24 -28.93 -8.58
C PRO A 4 -17.01 -28.73 -7.08
N ARG A 5 -17.86 -29.32 -6.25
CA ARG A 5 -17.62 -29.60 -4.83
C ARG A 5 -16.72 -30.82 -4.71
N GLY A 6 -15.71 -30.72 -3.90
CA GLY A 6 -14.98 -31.88 -3.35
C GLY A 6 -13.47 -31.76 -3.51
N LEU A 7 -12.81 -31.52 -2.37
CA LEU A 7 -11.88 -32.42 -1.72
C LEU A 7 -11.19 -31.64 -0.59
N ALA A 8 -11.51 -32.05 0.62
CA ALA A 8 -10.72 -31.69 1.79
C ALA A 8 -9.40 -32.45 1.68
N ASP A 9 -8.34 -31.73 1.30
CA ASP A 9 -6.98 -32.15 1.57
C ASP A 9 -6.33 -31.08 2.45
N ASN A 10 -6.16 -31.46 3.71
CA ASN A 10 -5.63 -30.68 4.80
C ASN A 10 -4.10 -30.72 4.78
N ALA A 11 -3.51 -30.25 3.68
CA ALA A 11 -2.13 -29.75 3.68
C ALA A 11 -2.27 -28.25 3.82
N ALA A 12 -1.86 -27.68 4.95
CA ALA A 12 -1.81 -26.24 5.15
C ALA A 12 -0.99 -25.62 4.00
N MET A 13 -1.67 -25.14 2.96
CA MET A 13 -1.02 -24.38 1.91
C MET A 13 -0.36 -23.19 2.58
N LYS A 14 0.97 -23.13 2.51
CA LYS A 14 1.75 -22.04 3.06
C LYS A 14 1.20 -20.74 2.50
N LYS A 15 0.66 -19.87 3.35
CA LYS A 15 0.07 -18.59 2.98
C LYS A 15 1.13 -17.77 2.25
N THR A 16 0.91 -17.46 0.98
CA THR A 16 1.80 -16.57 0.22
C THR A 16 1.30 -15.15 0.35
N ILE A 17 2.03 -14.32 1.08
CA ILE A 17 1.76 -12.89 1.18
C ILE A 17 2.53 -12.18 0.06
N LEU A 18 1.86 -11.26 -0.65
CA LEU A 18 2.48 -10.46 -1.68
C LEU A 18 3.27 -9.28 -1.07
N LEU A 19 4.28 -8.80 -1.80
CA LEU A 19 5.09 -7.65 -1.41
C LEU A 19 4.85 -6.50 -2.40
N GLY A 20 4.14 -5.47 -1.95
CA GLY A 20 4.13 -4.15 -2.56
C GLY A 20 5.31 -3.32 -2.03
N VAL A 21 6.14 -2.80 -2.92
CA VAL A 21 7.26 -1.94 -2.53
C VAL A 21 6.88 -0.49 -2.77
N ASN A 22 6.69 0.26 -1.68
CA ASN A 22 6.47 1.71 -1.77
C ASN A 22 7.83 2.41 -1.97
N ILE A 23 7.94 3.19 -3.05
CA ILE A 23 9.19 3.84 -3.47
C ILE A 23 9.23 5.35 -3.23
N ASP A 24 8.28 5.92 -2.50
CA ASP A 24 8.13 7.37 -2.31
C ASP A 24 9.37 8.05 -1.77
N HIS A 25 10.08 7.39 -0.85
CA HIS A 25 11.28 7.98 -0.25
C HIS A 25 12.45 8.14 -1.24
N SER A 26 12.45 7.45 -2.37
CA SER A 26 13.38 7.75 -3.47
C SER A 26 13.11 9.14 -4.04
N ALA A 27 11.84 9.46 -4.25
CA ALA A 27 11.43 10.79 -4.70
C ALA A 27 11.64 11.85 -3.60
N THR A 28 11.43 11.51 -2.32
CA THR A 28 11.76 12.40 -1.19
C THR A 28 13.25 12.79 -1.23
N LEU A 29 14.14 11.82 -1.40
CA LEU A 29 15.59 12.08 -1.49
C LEU A 29 15.91 12.92 -2.72
N ARG A 30 15.33 12.64 -3.87
CA ARG A 30 15.44 13.46 -5.08
C ARG A 30 15.02 14.91 -4.82
N GLN A 31 13.84 15.11 -4.24
CA GLN A 31 13.30 16.44 -3.99
C GLN A 31 14.08 17.22 -2.93
N ALA A 32 14.78 16.57 -2.04
CA ALA A 32 15.69 17.24 -1.11
C ALA A 32 16.79 18.03 -1.84
N ARG A 33 17.22 17.57 -3.03
CA ARG A 33 18.26 18.23 -3.84
C ARG A 33 17.72 19.02 -5.01
N TYR A 34 16.62 18.54 -5.65
CA TYR A 34 16.14 19.03 -6.93
C TYR A 34 14.72 19.61 -6.87
N ARG A 35 14.30 20.14 -5.74
CA ARG A 35 12.94 20.66 -5.52
C ARG A 35 12.51 21.72 -6.52
N GLU A 36 13.44 22.57 -6.94
CA GLU A 36 13.18 23.68 -7.87
C GLU A 36 13.21 23.26 -9.35
N TYR A 37 13.61 22.01 -9.64
CA TYR A 37 13.76 21.52 -11.00
C TYR A 37 12.78 20.37 -11.35
N PRO A 38 11.49 20.47 -11.04
CA PRO A 38 10.55 19.36 -11.27
C PRO A 38 10.34 19.06 -12.77
N ARG A 39 10.74 19.97 -13.66
CA ARG A 39 10.51 19.90 -15.11
C ARG A 39 11.76 19.60 -15.94
N THR A 40 12.89 19.29 -15.34
CA THR A 40 14.11 19.00 -16.10
C THR A 40 14.03 17.59 -16.72
N CYS A 41 13.16 17.45 -17.74
CA CYS A 41 13.15 16.28 -18.60
C CYS A 41 14.51 16.17 -19.30
N GLY A 42 15.14 15.00 -19.24
CA GLY A 42 16.40 14.71 -19.92
C GLY A 42 17.66 15.06 -19.15
N GLN A 43 17.58 15.59 -17.95
CA GLN A 43 18.73 15.72 -17.04
C GLN A 43 18.82 14.53 -16.09
N MET A 44 20.04 14.12 -15.74
CA MET A 44 20.27 13.11 -14.71
C MET A 44 19.87 13.67 -13.34
N VAL A 45 18.69 13.29 -12.87
CA VAL A 45 18.13 13.69 -11.58
C VAL A 45 18.02 12.44 -10.72
N GLU A 46 18.89 12.32 -9.75
CA GLU A 46 18.98 11.14 -8.90
C GLU A 46 18.40 11.38 -7.51
N PRO A 47 17.84 10.33 -6.90
CA PRO A 47 17.55 9.02 -7.48
C PRO A 47 16.33 9.08 -8.43
N ASP A 48 16.32 8.24 -9.49
CA ASP A 48 15.16 8.08 -10.37
C ASP A 48 14.20 7.02 -9.80
N PRO A 49 12.96 7.37 -9.42
CA PRO A 49 11.99 6.41 -8.89
C PRO A 49 11.70 5.24 -9.83
N LEU A 50 11.68 5.48 -11.16
CA LEU A 50 11.45 4.42 -12.13
C LEU A 50 12.61 3.40 -12.12
N ALA A 51 13.85 3.84 -12.11
CA ALA A 51 15.00 2.93 -12.05
C ALA A 51 14.95 2.06 -10.79
N LEU A 52 14.57 2.65 -9.65
CA LEU A 52 14.41 1.93 -8.40
C LEU A 52 13.26 0.90 -8.47
N ALA A 53 12.12 1.27 -9.07
CA ALA A 53 10.99 0.39 -9.24
C ALA A 53 11.35 -0.84 -10.09
N LEU A 54 12.01 -0.64 -11.22
CA LEU A 54 12.44 -1.72 -12.11
C LEU A 54 13.42 -2.68 -11.42
N ALA A 55 14.34 -2.16 -10.62
CA ALA A 55 15.24 -2.99 -9.83
C ALA A 55 14.50 -3.76 -8.71
N ALA A 56 13.49 -3.14 -8.08
CA ALA A 56 12.63 -3.81 -7.09
C ALA A 56 11.81 -4.95 -7.72
N GLU A 57 11.26 -4.74 -8.92
CA GLU A 57 10.58 -5.81 -9.69
C GLU A 57 11.50 -6.99 -9.98
N GLN A 58 12.71 -6.72 -10.49
CA GLN A 58 13.71 -7.76 -10.77
C GLN A 58 14.11 -8.54 -9.53
N ALA A 59 14.04 -7.90 -8.36
CA ALA A 59 14.32 -8.53 -7.08
C ALA A 59 13.14 -9.32 -6.49
N GLY A 60 11.95 -9.27 -7.11
CA GLY A 60 10.78 -10.06 -6.75
C GLY A 60 9.68 -9.31 -6.00
N ALA A 61 9.61 -7.98 -6.13
CA ALA A 61 8.41 -7.23 -5.74
C ALA A 61 7.20 -7.71 -6.56
N ASP A 62 6.04 -7.85 -5.93
CA ASP A 62 4.80 -8.26 -6.61
C ASP A 62 3.97 -7.05 -7.06
N GLY A 63 4.30 -5.87 -6.57
CA GLY A 63 3.71 -4.59 -6.93
C GLY A 63 4.60 -3.42 -6.54
N ILE A 64 4.38 -2.29 -7.18
CA ILE A 64 5.00 -1.01 -6.85
C ILE A 64 3.92 -0.08 -6.34
N THR A 65 4.16 0.53 -5.19
CA THR A 65 3.28 1.51 -4.57
C THR A 65 3.93 2.89 -4.60
N VAL A 66 3.15 3.89 -4.99
CA VAL A 66 3.54 5.31 -4.95
C VAL A 66 2.38 6.15 -4.46
N HIS A 67 2.70 7.18 -3.66
CA HIS A 67 1.74 8.16 -3.21
C HIS A 67 1.93 9.49 -3.94
N LEU A 68 1.01 9.80 -4.85
CA LEU A 68 0.93 11.11 -5.47
C LEU A 68 0.12 12.04 -4.56
N ARG A 69 0.80 12.76 -3.67
CA ARG A 69 0.16 13.70 -2.74
C ARG A 69 -0.35 14.95 -3.47
N GLU A 70 -1.40 15.57 -2.94
CA GLU A 70 -1.95 16.85 -3.48
C GLU A 70 -0.90 17.96 -3.54
N ASP A 71 0.04 17.99 -2.58
CA ASP A 71 1.10 19.01 -2.54
C ASP A 71 2.36 18.65 -3.34
N ARG A 72 2.39 17.49 -3.99
CA ARG A 72 3.50 17.02 -4.85
C ARG A 72 4.87 17.09 -4.18
N ARG A 73 4.95 16.91 -2.86
CA ARG A 73 6.22 17.09 -2.12
C ARG A 73 7.31 16.07 -2.48
N HIS A 74 6.96 14.95 -3.08
CA HIS A 74 7.91 13.91 -3.51
C HIS A 74 7.57 13.34 -4.89
N ILE A 75 6.72 12.34 -5.03
CA ILE A 75 6.27 11.78 -6.30
C ILE A 75 5.58 12.86 -7.14
N GLN A 76 5.87 12.89 -8.44
CA GLN A 76 5.30 13.78 -9.43
C GLN A 76 4.48 13.01 -10.45
N GLU A 77 3.55 13.66 -11.16
CA GLU A 77 2.72 13.04 -12.20
C GLU A 77 3.56 12.29 -13.24
N ARG A 78 4.70 12.87 -13.64
CA ARG A 78 5.61 12.26 -14.60
C ARG A 78 6.21 10.94 -14.10
N ASP A 79 6.43 10.83 -12.78
CA ASP A 79 6.95 9.59 -12.19
C ASP A 79 5.91 8.50 -12.29
N VAL A 80 4.66 8.82 -11.91
CA VAL A 80 3.53 7.88 -11.96
C VAL A 80 3.25 7.43 -13.38
N GLN A 81 3.26 8.36 -14.35
CA GLN A 81 3.07 8.03 -15.76
C GLN A 81 4.16 7.10 -16.28
N ARG A 82 5.45 7.41 -16.02
CA ARG A 82 6.58 6.57 -16.42
C ARG A 82 6.51 5.19 -15.78
N LEU A 83 6.11 5.09 -14.52
CA LEU A 83 5.90 3.82 -13.84
C LEU A 83 4.80 3.04 -14.55
N ARG A 84 3.63 3.63 -14.80
CA ARG A 84 2.50 2.99 -15.48
C ARG A 84 2.86 2.42 -16.86
N GLU A 85 3.73 3.13 -17.59
CA GLU A 85 4.19 2.72 -18.93
C GLU A 85 5.29 1.65 -18.92
N SER A 86 6.03 1.50 -17.81
CA SER A 86 7.28 0.73 -17.81
C SER A 86 7.29 -0.50 -16.92
N ILE A 87 6.61 -0.47 -15.76
CA ILE A 87 6.59 -1.62 -14.84
C ILE A 87 5.67 -2.72 -15.39
N ARG A 88 5.96 -3.96 -15.01
CA ARG A 88 5.19 -5.15 -15.41
C ARG A 88 4.36 -5.71 -14.27
N THR A 89 4.72 -5.39 -13.04
CA THR A 89 3.95 -5.70 -11.85
C THR A 89 2.81 -4.69 -11.67
N ARG A 90 2.01 -4.85 -10.63
CA ARG A 90 0.89 -3.95 -10.37
C ARG A 90 1.38 -2.59 -9.90
N LEU A 91 0.80 -1.51 -10.44
CA LEU A 91 0.93 -0.16 -9.92
C LEU A 91 -0.21 0.13 -8.94
N ASN A 92 0.11 0.31 -7.66
CA ASN A 92 -0.79 0.79 -6.65
C ASN A 92 -0.56 2.30 -6.43
N LEU A 93 -1.58 3.11 -6.72
CA LEU A 93 -1.52 4.56 -6.54
C LEU A 93 -2.23 4.96 -5.25
N GLU A 94 -1.46 5.40 -4.25
CA GLU A 94 -2.03 6.05 -3.06
C GLU A 94 -2.39 7.50 -3.39
N MET A 95 -3.58 7.92 -2.97
CA MET A 95 -4.11 9.25 -3.30
C MET A 95 -5.17 9.72 -2.30
N ALA A 96 -5.33 11.04 -2.17
CA ALA A 96 -6.48 11.63 -1.50
C ALA A 96 -7.76 11.46 -2.34
N ALA A 97 -8.91 11.42 -1.67
CA ALA A 97 -10.22 11.36 -2.32
C ALA A 97 -10.71 12.77 -2.77
N THR A 98 -9.87 13.52 -3.48
CA THR A 98 -10.28 14.82 -4.04
C THR A 98 -10.65 14.69 -5.51
N PRO A 99 -11.52 15.57 -6.05
CA PRO A 99 -11.91 15.49 -7.46
C PRO A 99 -10.72 15.52 -8.42
N GLU A 100 -9.70 16.34 -8.14
CA GLU A 100 -8.47 16.43 -8.95
C GLU A 100 -7.74 15.08 -9.01
N MET A 101 -7.55 14.44 -7.84
CA MET A 101 -6.82 13.16 -7.77
C MET A 101 -7.63 12.01 -8.37
N VAL A 102 -8.94 12.01 -8.18
CA VAL A 102 -9.85 11.02 -8.80
C VAL A 102 -9.80 11.14 -10.33
N ASP A 103 -9.93 12.36 -10.88
CA ASP A 103 -9.83 12.60 -12.31
C ASP A 103 -8.49 12.20 -12.89
N TYR A 104 -7.39 12.48 -12.17
CA TYR A 104 -6.05 12.06 -12.57
C TYR A 104 -5.93 10.54 -12.64
N ALA A 105 -6.34 9.84 -11.58
CA ALA A 105 -6.23 8.39 -11.50
C ALA A 105 -7.14 7.68 -12.51
N LEU A 106 -8.34 8.18 -12.78
CA LEU A 106 -9.23 7.66 -13.83
C LEU A 106 -8.64 7.79 -15.24
N LYS A 107 -7.85 8.84 -15.51
CA LYS A 107 -7.13 9.01 -16.77
C LYS A 107 -5.91 8.09 -16.87
N LEU A 108 -5.15 7.97 -15.78
CA LEU A 108 -3.94 7.14 -15.68
C LEU A 108 -4.26 5.64 -15.76
N LYS A 109 -5.37 5.22 -15.14
CA LYS A 109 -5.80 3.82 -14.99
C LYS A 109 -4.70 2.92 -14.39
N PRO A 110 -4.27 3.18 -13.15
CA PRO A 110 -3.39 2.25 -12.43
C PRO A 110 -4.12 0.92 -12.22
N ASP A 111 -3.41 -0.12 -11.80
CA ASP A 111 -4.04 -1.42 -11.51
C ASP A 111 -4.91 -1.34 -10.24
N SER A 112 -4.47 -0.54 -9.26
CA SER A 112 -5.24 -0.23 -8.06
C SER A 112 -5.01 1.21 -7.58
N VAL A 113 -6.00 1.74 -6.86
CA VAL A 113 -5.87 2.95 -6.06
C VAL A 113 -6.06 2.60 -4.59
N CYS A 114 -5.27 3.20 -3.71
CA CYS A 114 -5.49 3.18 -2.28
C CYS A 114 -5.86 4.59 -1.81
N ILE A 115 -7.08 4.76 -1.31
CA ILE A 115 -7.54 6.06 -0.83
C ILE A 115 -7.04 6.27 0.59
N VAL A 116 -6.21 7.30 0.77
CA VAL A 116 -5.55 7.62 2.04
C VAL A 116 -5.98 9.00 2.55
N PRO A 117 -5.92 9.25 3.87
CA PRO A 117 -6.06 10.62 4.38
C PRO A 117 -4.77 11.40 4.09
N GLU A 118 -4.91 12.68 3.78
CA GLU A 118 -3.78 13.59 3.65
C GLU A 118 -3.92 14.77 4.59
N ARG A 119 -2.91 14.97 5.44
CA ARG A 119 -2.76 16.15 6.29
C ARG A 119 -1.44 16.84 5.96
N ARG A 120 -1.48 18.15 5.84
CA ARG A 120 -0.30 18.93 5.38
C ARG A 120 0.86 18.89 6.37
N GLU A 121 0.57 18.76 7.65
CA GLU A 121 1.55 18.75 8.74
C GLU A 121 2.30 17.42 8.85
N GLU A 122 1.75 16.32 8.32
CA GLU A 122 2.33 14.98 8.44
C GLU A 122 3.38 14.76 7.34
N VAL A 123 4.54 14.21 7.71
CA VAL A 123 5.60 13.80 6.76
C VAL A 123 5.20 12.53 6.04
N SER A 124 4.55 11.62 6.75
CA SER A 124 3.91 10.40 6.25
C SER A 124 2.48 10.31 6.78
N THR A 125 1.66 9.45 6.19
CA THR A 125 0.26 9.28 6.62
C THR A 125 0.22 8.63 8.01
N GLU A 126 -0.23 9.38 9.03
CA GLU A 126 -0.38 8.90 10.40
C GLU A 126 -1.86 8.69 10.73
N GLY A 127 -2.31 7.43 10.70
CA GLY A 127 -3.70 7.04 10.94
C GLY A 127 -4.49 6.75 9.67
N GLY A 128 -5.58 6.00 9.82
CA GLY A 128 -6.46 5.59 8.74
C GLY A 128 -7.44 6.70 8.31
N LEU A 129 -7.99 6.55 7.11
CA LEU A 129 -9.09 7.35 6.60
C LEU A 129 -10.35 7.11 7.46
N ASP A 130 -11.08 8.14 7.83
CA ASP A 130 -12.40 7.99 8.43
C ASP A 130 -13.47 7.73 7.34
N ALA A 131 -13.49 6.50 6.84
CA ALA A 131 -14.42 6.08 5.80
C ALA A 131 -15.86 6.08 6.31
N ALA A 132 -16.07 5.85 7.62
CA ALA A 132 -17.40 5.84 8.23
C ALA A 132 -18.11 7.21 8.16
N ALA A 133 -17.34 8.30 8.15
CA ALA A 133 -17.88 9.65 8.01
C ALA A 133 -18.17 10.05 6.55
N ARG A 134 -17.70 9.27 5.55
CA ARG A 134 -17.70 9.65 4.11
C ARG A 134 -18.26 8.56 3.19
N ILE A 135 -19.16 7.71 3.68
CA ILE A 135 -19.64 6.51 2.95
C ILE A 135 -20.20 6.85 1.57
N ASP A 136 -21.08 7.84 1.45
CA ASP A 136 -21.76 8.14 0.18
C ASP A 136 -20.80 8.72 -0.86
N GLU A 137 -19.86 9.57 -0.43
CA GLU A 137 -18.82 10.13 -1.29
C GLU A 137 -17.90 9.02 -1.80
N LEU A 138 -17.35 8.21 -0.88
CA LEU A 138 -16.40 7.14 -1.22
C LEU A 138 -17.06 6.03 -2.05
N ARG A 139 -18.36 5.79 -1.86
CA ARG A 139 -19.14 4.85 -2.70
C ARG A 139 -19.20 5.33 -4.15
N GLY A 140 -19.44 6.62 -4.38
CA GLY A 140 -19.41 7.20 -5.72
C GLY A 140 -18.05 7.02 -6.38
N ILE A 141 -16.99 7.38 -5.68
CA ILE A 141 -15.59 7.24 -6.17
C ILE A 141 -15.27 5.77 -6.47
N ALA A 142 -15.65 4.84 -5.58
CA ALA A 142 -15.41 3.41 -5.77
C ALA A 142 -16.16 2.87 -7.00
N ALA A 143 -17.37 3.34 -7.25
CA ALA A 143 -18.15 2.96 -8.43
C ALA A 143 -17.50 3.46 -9.73
N ASP A 144 -17.00 4.70 -9.75
CA ASP A 144 -16.31 5.28 -10.91
C ASP A 144 -15.02 4.49 -11.25
N PHE A 145 -14.20 4.16 -10.25
CA PHE A 145 -13.02 3.34 -10.45
C PHE A 145 -13.36 1.91 -10.90
N ALA A 146 -14.37 1.29 -10.30
CA ALA A 146 -14.83 -0.04 -10.72
C ALA A 146 -15.29 -0.05 -12.18
N ALA A 147 -16.03 0.97 -12.62
CA ALA A 147 -16.43 1.14 -14.02
C ALA A 147 -15.23 1.34 -14.97
N ALA A 148 -14.15 1.95 -14.49
CA ALA A 148 -12.89 2.10 -15.22
C ALA A 148 -11.99 0.85 -15.19
N GLY A 149 -12.35 -0.21 -14.43
CA GLY A 149 -11.56 -1.42 -14.26
C GLY A 149 -10.37 -1.26 -13.30
N VAL A 150 -10.41 -0.26 -12.42
CA VAL A 150 -9.39 0.01 -11.41
C VAL A 150 -9.85 -0.53 -10.06
N VAL A 151 -9.00 -1.28 -9.37
CA VAL A 151 -9.31 -1.85 -8.05
C VAL A 151 -9.18 -0.77 -6.98
N VAL A 152 -10.16 -0.68 -6.06
CA VAL A 152 -10.14 0.29 -4.96
C VAL A 152 -9.75 -0.39 -3.66
N SER A 153 -8.82 0.20 -2.93
CA SER A 153 -8.50 -0.08 -1.54
C SER A 153 -8.72 1.15 -0.69
N LEU A 154 -9.08 0.96 0.58
CA LEU A 154 -9.20 2.04 1.56
C LEU A 154 -8.15 1.84 2.65
N PHE A 155 -7.37 2.87 2.95
CA PHE A 155 -6.38 2.85 4.03
C PHE A 155 -7.05 3.17 5.37
N LEU A 156 -7.25 2.16 6.20
CA LEU A 156 -8.11 2.26 7.39
C LEU A 156 -7.39 1.82 8.67
N ASP A 157 -7.77 2.42 9.79
CA ASP A 157 -7.45 1.86 11.08
C ASP A 157 -8.22 0.54 11.30
N PRO A 158 -7.65 -0.46 12.02
CA PRO A 158 -8.25 -1.77 12.23
C PRO A 158 -9.41 -1.70 13.25
N GLU A 159 -10.50 -1.04 12.86
CA GLU A 159 -11.71 -0.80 13.66
C GLU A 159 -12.96 -1.32 12.93
N GLN A 160 -13.87 -1.98 13.67
CA GLN A 160 -15.08 -2.56 13.10
C GLN A 160 -15.91 -1.53 12.31
N LYS A 161 -16.09 -0.32 12.85
CA LYS A 161 -16.86 0.74 12.17
C LYS A 161 -16.32 1.11 10.79
N GLN A 162 -14.99 1.00 10.58
CA GLN A 162 -14.35 1.31 9.31
C GLN A 162 -14.51 0.13 8.32
N ILE A 163 -14.51 -1.11 8.82
CA ILE A 163 -14.78 -2.30 8.01
C ILE A 163 -16.24 -2.30 7.54
N ASP A 164 -17.18 -2.01 8.43
CA ASP A 164 -18.61 -1.88 8.09
C ASP A 164 -18.86 -0.76 7.06
N ALA A 165 -18.06 0.31 7.12
CA ALA A 165 -18.10 1.38 6.14
C ALA A 165 -17.54 0.93 4.79
N ALA A 166 -16.40 0.22 4.77
CA ALA A 166 -15.80 -0.30 3.53
C ALA A 166 -16.73 -1.28 2.81
N GLU A 167 -17.45 -2.14 3.54
CA GLU A 167 -18.49 -3.01 2.98
C GLU A 167 -19.60 -2.19 2.31
N LYS A 168 -20.13 -1.16 2.98
CA LYS A 168 -21.19 -0.28 2.45
C LYS A 168 -20.72 0.55 1.23
N ILE A 169 -19.44 0.90 1.19
CA ILE A 169 -18.79 1.59 0.07
C ILE A 169 -18.64 0.64 -1.12
N GLY A 170 -18.47 -0.65 -0.88
CA GLY A 170 -18.22 -1.66 -1.89
C GLY A 170 -16.76 -1.74 -2.30
N ALA A 171 -15.82 -1.35 -1.42
CA ALA A 171 -14.40 -1.48 -1.66
C ALA A 171 -13.97 -2.95 -1.55
N PRO A 172 -13.34 -3.54 -2.59
CA PRO A 172 -12.92 -4.94 -2.56
C PRO A 172 -11.70 -5.19 -1.67
N PHE A 173 -10.94 -4.14 -1.32
CA PHE A 173 -9.75 -4.21 -0.48
C PHE A 173 -9.77 -3.17 0.64
N ILE A 174 -9.16 -3.54 1.75
CA ILE A 174 -8.74 -2.63 2.81
C ILE A 174 -7.23 -2.79 2.98
N GLU A 175 -6.52 -1.68 3.13
CA GLU A 175 -5.17 -1.68 3.65
C GLU A 175 -5.21 -1.22 5.11
N PHE A 176 -4.92 -2.12 6.05
CA PHE A 176 -4.90 -1.80 7.46
C PHE A 176 -3.62 -1.05 7.85
N HIS A 177 -3.80 0.09 8.50
CA HIS A 177 -2.73 0.89 9.08
C HIS A 177 -2.08 0.16 10.26
N THR A 178 -0.80 -0.17 10.14
CA THR A 178 -0.04 -0.91 11.16
C THR A 178 0.85 -0.02 12.03
N GLY A 179 0.76 1.30 11.91
CA GLY A 179 1.60 2.24 12.66
C GLY A 179 1.49 2.10 14.17
N ALA A 180 0.27 1.88 14.71
CA ALA A 180 0.07 1.66 16.14
C ALA A 180 0.82 0.41 16.65
N TYR A 181 0.81 -0.69 15.88
CA TYR A 181 1.60 -1.88 16.18
C TYR A 181 3.11 -1.58 16.12
N ALA A 182 3.56 -0.89 15.09
CA ALA A 182 4.98 -0.56 14.91
C ALA A 182 5.50 0.31 16.04
N ASN A 183 4.74 1.33 16.46
CA ASN A 183 5.08 2.22 17.56
C ASN A 183 5.10 1.50 18.92
N ALA A 184 4.25 0.48 19.09
CA ALA A 184 4.15 -0.32 20.30
C ALA A 184 5.17 -1.48 20.34
N TYR A 185 6.00 -1.68 19.32
CA TYR A 185 6.77 -2.91 19.14
C TYR A 185 7.63 -3.31 20.34
N TYR A 186 8.25 -2.35 21.02
CA TYR A 186 9.11 -2.62 22.19
C TYR A 186 8.35 -2.67 23.51
N ASP A 187 7.06 -2.34 23.55
CA ASP A 187 6.18 -2.60 24.68
C ASP A 187 5.40 -3.91 24.41
N ARG A 188 5.74 -4.96 25.13
CA ARG A 188 5.17 -6.29 24.92
C ARG A 188 3.66 -6.34 25.01
N ASP A 189 3.08 -5.64 25.99
CA ASP A 189 1.64 -5.68 26.22
C ASP A 189 0.88 -4.85 25.21
N ALA A 190 1.40 -3.64 24.89
CA ALA A 190 0.85 -2.79 23.86
C ALA A 190 0.94 -3.46 22.49
N ARG A 191 2.10 -4.02 22.12
CA ARG A 191 2.31 -4.79 20.88
C ARG A 191 1.31 -5.92 20.77
N SER A 192 1.14 -6.72 21.82
CA SER A 192 0.21 -7.85 21.82
C SER A 192 -1.26 -7.39 21.65
N ARG A 193 -1.62 -6.23 22.19
CA ARG A 193 -2.98 -5.66 21.99
C ARG A 193 -3.19 -5.26 20.54
N GLU A 194 -2.24 -4.54 19.94
CA GLU A 194 -2.35 -4.09 18.55
C GLU A 194 -2.33 -5.25 17.56
N LEU A 195 -1.51 -6.28 17.79
CA LEU A 195 -1.52 -7.47 16.95
C LEU A 195 -2.87 -8.21 17.00
N ARG A 196 -3.45 -8.38 18.20
CA ARG A 196 -4.81 -8.94 18.31
C ARG A 196 -5.88 -8.08 17.66
N ARG A 197 -5.71 -6.74 17.68
CA ARG A 197 -6.60 -5.82 16.99
C ARG A 197 -6.56 -6.03 15.47
N LEU A 198 -5.37 -6.16 14.89
CA LEU A 198 -5.16 -6.47 13.48
C LEU A 198 -5.77 -7.84 13.11
N CYS A 199 -5.53 -8.90 13.90
CA CYS A 199 -6.11 -10.22 13.64
C CYS A 199 -7.64 -10.17 13.58
N ARG A 200 -8.29 -9.51 14.56
CA ARG A 200 -9.76 -9.37 14.57
C ARG A 200 -10.26 -8.58 13.36
N ALA A 201 -9.53 -7.55 12.95
CA ALA A 201 -9.93 -6.72 11.82
C ALA A 201 -9.82 -7.48 10.48
N THR A 202 -8.75 -8.25 10.27
CA THR A 202 -8.60 -9.05 9.05
C THR A 202 -9.60 -10.21 8.99
N GLU A 203 -9.94 -10.82 10.13
CA GLU A 203 -11.03 -11.81 10.22
C GLU A 203 -12.38 -11.19 9.89
N ALA A 204 -12.69 -10.01 10.45
CA ALA A 204 -13.93 -9.29 10.18
C ALA A 204 -14.05 -8.90 8.69
N ALA A 205 -12.99 -8.39 8.08
CA ALA A 205 -12.96 -8.07 6.65
C ALA A 205 -13.18 -9.32 5.78
N ALA A 206 -12.52 -10.43 6.11
CA ALA A 206 -12.70 -11.70 5.40
C ALA A 206 -14.13 -12.23 5.47
N ASN A 207 -14.81 -12.07 6.62
CA ASN A 207 -16.19 -12.51 6.81
C ASN A 207 -17.19 -11.76 5.92
N VAL A 208 -16.88 -10.52 5.51
CA VAL A 208 -17.69 -9.72 4.57
C VAL A 208 -17.13 -9.73 3.14
N GLY A 209 -16.14 -10.61 2.86
CA GLY A 209 -15.61 -10.80 1.51
C GLY A 209 -14.61 -9.72 1.06
N ILE A 210 -14.06 -8.92 1.97
CA ILE A 210 -13.07 -7.90 1.69
C ILE A 210 -11.66 -8.46 1.91
N ALA A 211 -10.77 -8.31 0.94
CA ALA A 211 -9.37 -8.70 1.05
C ALA A 211 -8.58 -7.69 1.88
N SER A 212 -7.63 -8.19 2.68
CA SER A 212 -6.85 -7.37 3.62
C SER A 212 -5.40 -7.24 3.19
N ASN A 213 -4.97 -6.01 2.93
CA ASN A 213 -3.57 -5.61 2.86
C ASN A 213 -3.17 -4.98 4.21
N ALA A 214 -1.88 -4.78 4.43
CA ALA A 214 -1.39 -4.03 5.58
C ALA A 214 -0.15 -3.22 5.19
N GLY A 215 0.00 -2.04 5.80
CA GLY A 215 1.10 -1.14 5.50
C GLY A 215 1.37 -0.15 6.63
N HIS A 216 2.44 0.60 6.47
CA HIS A 216 2.95 1.62 7.35
C HIS A 216 3.61 1.12 8.63
N GLY A 217 4.90 1.43 8.80
CA GLY A 217 5.69 1.07 9.98
C GLY A 217 6.22 -0.37 10.02
N ILE A 218 5.91 -1.19 9.01
CA ILE A 218 6.46 -2.54 8.89
C ILE A 218 7.95 -2.48 8.53
N SER A 219 8.75 -3.31 9.19
CA SER A 219 10.19 -3.33 9.05
C SER A 219 10.76 -4.75 9.15
N TYR A 220 12.05 -4.90 8.86
CA TYR A 220 12.77 -6.19 9.04
C TYR A 220 12.77 -6.69 10.49
N VAL A 221 12.51 -5.79 11.45
CA VAL A 221 12.49 -6.14 12.88
C VAL A 221 11.13 -6.72 13.29
N ASN A 222 10.03 -6.13 12.79
CA ASN A 222 8.69 -6.41 13.30
C ASN A 222 7.81 -7.26 12.34
N VAL A 223 8.24 -7.50 11.11
CA VAL A 223 7.46 -8.21 10.08
C VAL A 223 7.13 -9.65 10.45
N ALA A 224 7.96 -10.31 11.26
CA ALA A 224 7.77 -11.71 11.62
C ALA A 224 6.45 -12.01 12.33
N GLU A 225 5.94 -11.07 13.14
CA GLU A 225 4.62 -11.24 13.79
C GLU A 225 3.47 -10.81 12.86
N ILE A 226 3.71 -9.87 11.94
CA ILE A 226 2.71 -9.42 10.97
C ILE A 226 2.33 -10.55 9.99
N VAL A 227 3.28 -11.36 9.56
CA VAL A 227 2.99 -12.46 8.62
C VAL A 227 2.09 -13.55 9.24
N GLU A 228 2.01 -13.62 10.56
CA GLU A 228 1.12 -14.52 11.27
C GLU A 228 -0.34 -14.01 11.37
N VAL A 229 -0.58 -12.73 11.02
CA VAL A 229 -1.95 -12.16 10.99
C VAL A 229 -2.76 -12.90 9.93
N PRO A 230 -3.97 -13.42 10.27
CA PRO A 230 -4.78 -14.19 9.33
C PRO A 230 -5.26 -13.33 8.15
N HIS A 231 -5.58 -13.97 7.03
CA HIS A 231 -6.23 -13.36 5.86
C HIS A 231 -5.48 -12.17 5.20
N LEU A 232 -4.21 -11.92 5.56
CA LEU A 232 -3.43 -10.91 4.83
C LEU A 232 -3.13 -11.38 3.41
N HIS A 233 -3.35 -10.49 2.46
CA HIS A 233 -3.10 -10.70 1.03
C HIS A 233 -1.76 -10.09 0.62
N GLU A 234 -1.49 -8.85 1.03
CA GLU A 234 -0.30 -8.10 0.64
C GLU A 234 0.21 -7.21 1.77
N LEU A 235 1.53 -7.01 1.81
CA LEU A 235 2.19 -6.00 2.65
C LEU A 235 2.76 -4.90 1.77
N ASN A 236 2.36 -3.64 2.02
CA ASN A 236 2.93 -2.46 1.38
C ASN A 236 4.01 -1.86 2.28
N ILE A 237 5.28 -1.98 1.87
CA ILE A 237 6.43 -1.62 2.69
C ILE A 237 7.34 -0.65 1.93
N GLY A 238 7.54 0.54 2.48
CA GLY A 238 8.39 1.58 1.87
C GLY A 238 9.63 1.89 2.71
N HIS A 239 9.44 2.66 3.77
CA HIS A 239 10.53 3.27 4.53
C HIS A 239 11.65 2.29 4.91
N SER A 240 11.31 1.14 5.49
CA SER A 240 12.33 0.19 5.96
C SER A 240 13.12 -0.46 4.82
N ILE A 241 12.45 -0.75 3.68
CA ILE A 241 13.12 -1.27 2.48
C ILE A 241 14.09 -0.23 1.93
N LEU A 242 13.67 1.03 1.82
CA LEU A 242 14.53 2.11 1.32
C LEU A 242 15.70 2.38 2.28
N CYS A 243 15.48 2.37 3.60
CA CYS A 243 16.56 2.46 4.59
C CYS A 243 17.57 1.31 4.44
N ARG A 244 17.11 0.08 4.25
CA ARG A 244 17.98 -1.07 4.01
C ARG A 244 18.74 -0.91 2.70
N ALA A 245 18.07 -0.43 1.65
CA ALA A 245 18.66 -0.22 0.34
C ALA A 245 19.80 0.78 0.32
N LEU A 246 19.84 1.77 1.22
CA LEU A 246 20.97 2.68 1.38
C LEU A 246 22.27 1.95 1.78
N MET A 247 22.16 0.79 2.41
CA MET A 247 23.30 0.01 2.88
C MET A 247 23.65 -1.17 1.96
N THR A 248 22.64 -1.75 1.26
CA THR A 248 22.80 -3.02 0.54
C THR A 248 22.44 -2.94 -0.93
N GLY A 249 21.86 -1.82 -1.38
CA GLY A 249 21.17 -1.71 -2.65
C GLY A 249 19.73 -2.25 -2.59
N ILE A 250 18.87 -1.77 -3.51
CA ILE A 250 17.42 -2.05 -3.49
C ILE A 250 17.12 -3.53 -3.76
N GLU A 251 17.87 -4.17 -4.63
CA GLU A 251 17.61 -5.56 -4.99
C GLU A 251 17.79 -6.50 -3.78
N GLU A 252 18.88 -6.32 -3.01
CA GLU A 252 19.12 -7.14 -1.84
C GLU A 252 18.10 -6.85 -0.73
N ALA A 253 17.76 -5.56 -0.52
CA ALA A 253 16.73 -5.17 0.43
C ALA A 253 15.38 -5.84 0.11
N VAL A 254 14.95 -5.83 -1.16
CA VAL A 254 13.69 -6.47 -1.57
C VAL A 254 13.76 -8.00 -1.41
N ARG A 255 14.86 -8.66 -1.84
CA ARG A 255 15.02 -10.12 -1.67
C ARG A 255 14.96 -10.54 -0.20
N GLU A 256 15.63 -9.78 0.68
CA GLU A 256 15.60 -10.05 2.12
C GLU A 256 14.19 -9.90 2.70
N MET A 257 13.46 -8.83 2.36
CA MET A 257 12.09 -8.65 2.83
C MET A 257 11.17 -9.75 2.29
N LYS A 258 11.29 -10.08 1.00
CA LYS A 258 10.52 -11.15 0.37
C LYS A 258 10.75 -12.52 1.02
N ALA A 259 11.98 -12.80 1.45
CA ALA A 259 12.30 -14.03 2.16
C ALA A 259 11.67 -14.09 3.57
N ARG A 260 11.44 -12.95 4.21
CA ARG A 260 10.83 -12.87 5.56
C ARG A 260 9.31 -13.01 5.56
N ILE A 261 8.65 -12.76 4.44
CA ILE A 261 7.18 -12.80 4.33
C ILE A 261 6.64 -14.06 3.64
N ARG A 262 7.54 -14.98 3.29
CA ARG A 262 7.22 -16.30 2.68
C ARG A 262 6.96 -17.39 3.69
#